data_0cffe8ae03d1e1f6e5623f7c250b68eb
#
_entry.id   0cffe8ae03d1e1f6e5623f7c250b68eb
#
_cell.length_a   1.000
_cell.length_b   1.000
_cell.length_c   1.000
_cell.angle_alpha   90.00
_cell.angle_beta   90.00
_cell.angle_gamma   90.00
#
_symmetry.space_group_name_H-M   'P 1'
#
loop_
_entity.id
_entity.type
_entity.pdbx_description
1 polymer ?
#
loop_
_entity_poly.entity_id
_entity_poly.type
_entity_poly.pdbx_seq_one_letter_code
_entity_poly.pdbx_strand_id
1 'polypeptide(L)'
;MSLNTLEEIANYIVADGKGILAADESNPTCGKRFDSIGVESTEINRRDYREMLFRASGMQDNIGGVILFDETIRQSAEDGTPLVELIKNQGALPGIKVDKGLVPLESSPEETVTHGLDGLDERCKEYVSLGAKFTKWRAVIKISESLPTDECIEANMQALAKYAKIVQSNNMVPMVEPEVLMDGSHTIDQCYEATSKSLRSLFQCLNKEGVNIAGTILKPNMVTSGSTAENQASVQEVAEMTVKCLNENVPSDLPGITFLSGGQSDIDATAHLDAMNKIGGFPWKLSFSYGRALQQPSLKAWLGKEENIPLAQDALSHRALMNKLAANGAWNASLEK
;
A
#
# COMPACT_ATOMS: atom_id res chain seq x y z
N MET A 1 19.23 -12.52 8.51
CA MET A 1 18.82 -11.97 9.82
C MET A 1 17.54 -12.66 10.25
N SER A 2 17.42 -13.11 11.49
CA SER A 2 16.15 -13.57 12.04
C SER A 2 15.41 -12.36 12.60
N LEU A 3 14.28 -11.99 11.99
CA LEU A 3 13.37 -10.94 12.49
C LEU A 3 12.39 -11.65 13.44
N ASN A 4 12.48 -11.38 14.74
CA ASN A 4 11.78 -12.12 15.78
C ASN A 4 10.64 -11.36 16.45
N THR A 5 10.65 -10.02 16.32
CA THR A 5 9.61 -9.15 16.88
C THR A 5 8.85 -8.39 15.81
N LEU A 6 7.65 -7.91 16.15
CA LEU A 6 6.84 -7.10 15.23
C LEU A 6 7.55 -5.80 14.86
N GLU A 7 8.24 -5.19 15.83
CA GLU A 7 8.99 -3.95 15.64
C GLU A 7 10.17 -4.14 14.67
N GLU A 8 10.89 -5.25 14.80
CA GLU A 8 11.98 -5.58 13.88
C GLU A 8 11.47 -5.77 12.45
N ILE A 9 10.34 -6.47 12.27
CA ILE A 9 9.70 -6.67 10.97
C ILE A 9 9.23 -5.34 10.38
N ALA A 10 8.52 -4.52 11.17
CA ALA A 10 8.00 -3.25 10.71
C ALA A 10 9.13 -2.28 10.30
N ASN A 11 10.18 -2.16 11.12
CA ASN A 11 11.35 -1.33 10.80
C ASN A 11 12.11 -1.83 9.56
N TYR A 12 12.22 -3.16 9.37
CA TYR A 12 12.87 -3.74 8.20
C TYR A 12 12.17 -3.37 6.90
N ILE A 13 10.84 -3.38 6.89
CA ILE A 13 10.03 -3.09 5.68
C ILE A 13 10.30 -1.69 5.15
N VAL A 14 10.51 -0.72 6.05
CA VAL A 14 10.67 0.71 5.72
C VAL A 14 12.11 1.22 5.85
N ALA A 15 13.08 0.32 6.03
CA ALA A 15 14.48 0.69 6.25
C ALA A 15 15.10 1.29 4.98
N ASP A 16 16.00 2.26 5.16
CA ASP A 16 16.90 2.80 4.12
C ASP A 16 16.18 3.27 2.84
N GLY A 17 15.00 3.86 2.98
CA GLY A 17 14.18 4.32 1.86
C GLY A 17 13.49 3.20 1.08
N LYS A 18 13.57 1.95 1.56
CA LYS A 18 12.82 0.83 0.97
C LYS A 18 11.32 1.05 1.12
N GLY A 19 10.59 0.65 0.10
CA GLY A 19 9.13 0.68 0.12
C GLY A 19 8.53 -0.70 -0.13
N ILE A 20 7.27 -0.70 -0.52
CA ILE A 20 6.48 -1.92 -0.69
C ILE A 20 5.93 -1.98 -2.11
N LEU A 21 6.12 -3.13 -2.75
CA LEU A 21 5.42 -3.47 -3.97
C LEU A 21 4.05 -4.04 -3.59
N ALA A 22 2.98 -3.29 -3.89
CA ALA A 22 1.61 -3.78 -3.75
C ALA A 22 1.22 -4.57 -5.02
N ALA A 23 1.36 -5.90 -4.95
CA ALA A 23 1.02 -6.85 -6.01
C ALA A 23 -0.18 -7.72 -5.62
N ASP A 24 -1.11 -7.11 -4.87
CA ASP A 24 -2.26 -7.77 -4.24
C ASP A 24 -3.58 -7.56 -5.00
N GLU A 25 -3.50 -7.24 -6.28
CA GLU A 25 -4.68 -7.12 -7.11
C GLU A 25 -5.47 -8.42 -7.13
N SER A 26 -6.77 -8.31 -6.84
CA SER A 26 -7.71 -9.43 -7.05
C SER A 26 -7.78 -9.80 -8.53
N ASN A 27 -8.23 -11.01 -8.84
CA ASN A 27 -8.33 -11.47 -10.22
C ASN A 27 -9.12 -10.50 -11.13
N PRO A 28 -10.28 -9.93 -10.71
CA PRO A 28 -10.96 -8.92 -11.50
C PRO A 28 -10.16 -7.63 -11.70
N THR A 29 -9.41 -7.19 -10.69
CA THR A 29 -8.57 -5.98 -10.79
C THR A 29 -7.38 -6.23 -11.72
N CYS A 30 -6.74 -7.40 -11.62
CA CYS A 30 -5.67 -7.81 -12.51
C CYS A 30 -6.19 -7.90 -13.97
N GLY A 31 -7.39 -8.47 -14.16
CA GLY A 31 -8.05 -8.52 -15.47
C GLY A 31 -8.21 -7.15 -16.11
N LYS A 32 -8.75 -6.17 -15.37
CA LYS A 32 -8.87 -4.79 -15.89
C LYS A 32 -7.52 -4.16 -16.29
N ARG A 33 -6.43 -4.52 -15.61
CA ARG A 33 -5.08 -4.06 -15.99
C ARG A 33 -4.61 -4.77 -17.26
N PHE A 34 -4.82 -6.07 -17.36
CA PHE A 34 -4.44 -6.86 -18.53
C PHE A 34 -5.23 -6.49 -19.79
N ASP A 35 -6.52 -6.14 -19.64
CA ASP A 35 -7.36 -5.62 -20.73
C ASP A 35 -6.72 -4.39 -21.38
N SER A 36 -6.06 -3.53 -20.61
CA SER A 36 -5.40 -2.32 -21.12
C SER A 36 -4.18 -2.58 -22.01
N ILE A 37 -3.67 -3.81 -22.00
CA ILE A 37 -2.53 -4.27 -22.82
C ILE A 37 -2.90 -5.45 -23.73
N GLY A 38 -4.18 -5.81 -23.82
CA GLY A 38 -4.68 -6.87 -24.69
C GLY A 38 -4.28 -8.29 -24.26
N VAL A 39 -4.00 -8.52 -22.97
CA VAL A 39 -3.63 -9.83 -22.41
C VAL A 39 -4.82 -10.46 -21.68
N GLU A 40 -5.09 -11.73 -21.91
CA GLU A 40 -6.12 -12.46 -21.19
C GLU A 40 -5.70 -12.69 -19.72
N SER A 41 -6.62 -12.50 -18.77
CA SER A 41 -6.37 -12.72 -17.34
C SER A 41 -6.57 -14.19 -16.95
N THR A 42 -5.74 -15.07 -17.49
CA THR A 42 -5.65 -16.47 -17.04
C THR A 42 -4.85 -16.56 -15.75
N GLU A 43 -4.96 -17.68 -15.03
CA GLU A 43 -4.13 -17.95 -13.83
C GLU A 43 -2.64 -17.97 -14.20
N ILE A 44 -2.29 -18.56 -15.36
CA ILE A 44 -0.91 -18.63 -15.87
C ILE A 44 -0.39 -17.22 -16.13
N ASN A 45 -1.10 -16.39 -16.88
CA ASN A 45 -0.65 -15.03 -17.19
C ASN A 45 -0.51 -14.16 -15.93
N ARG A 46 -1.38 -14.34 -14.92
CA ARG A 46 -1.24 -13.65 -13.63
C ARG A 46 -0.02 -14.12 -12.86
N ARG A 47 0.27 -15.45 -12.88
CA ARG A 47 1.48 -16.01 -12.30
C ARG A 47 2.74 -15.47 -12.98
N ASP A 48 2.80 -15.53 -14.30
CA ASP A 48 3.96 -15.11 -15.09
C ASP A 48 4.25 -13.62 -14.92
N TYR A 49 3.21 -12.80 -14.90
CA TYR A 49 3.34 -11.37 -14.60
C TYR A 49 3.97 -11.14 -13.22
N ARG A 50 3.51 -11.83 -12.20
CA ARG A 50 4.03 -11.68 -10.84
C ARG A 50 5.43 -12.28 -10.69
N GLU A 51 5.70 -13.42 -11.30
CA GLU A 51 7.05 -13.99 -11.37
C GLU A 51 8.03 -13.00 -11.99
N MET A 52 7.68 -12.41 -13.13
CA MET A 52 8.47 -11.39 -13.81
C MET A 52 8.80 -10.22 -12.88
N LEU A 53 7.82 -9.69 -12.15
CA LEU A 53 8.04 -8.61 -11.18
C LEU A 53 8.99 -9.03 -10.05
N PHE A 54 8.79 -10.23 -9.47
CA PHE A 54 9.56 -10.69 -8.30
C PHE A 54 10.99 -11.10 -8.65
N ARG A 55 11.29 -11.35 -9.92
CA ARG A 55 12.65 -11.60 -10.41
C ARG A 55 13.40 -10.35 -10.83
N ALA A 56 12.77 -9.17 -10.81
CA ALA A 56 13.43 -7.92 -11.19
C ALA A 56 14.56 -7.57 -10.21
N SER A 57 15.76 -7.30 -10.74
CA SER A 57 16.97 -7.03 -9.93
C SER A 57 16.84 -5.80 -9.03
N GLY A 58 16.07 -4.78 -9.47
CA GLY A 58 15.80 -3.58 -8.67
C GLY A 58 14.99 -3.81 -7.39
N MET A 59 14.43 -5.00 -7.18
CA MET A 59 13.73 -5.34 -5.94
C MET A 59 14.69 -5.34 -4.73
N GLN A 60 15.88 -5.89 -4.88
CA GLN A 60 16.81 -6.18 -3.77
C GLN A 60 17.12 -4.95 -2.91
N ASP A 61 17.39 -3.82 -3.55
CA ASP A 61 17.86 -2.60 -2.88
C ASP A 61 16.72 -1.60 -2.57
N ASN A 62 15.57 -1.76 -3.20
CA ASN A 62 14.52 -0.75 -3.21
C ASN A 62 13.22 -1.20 -2.55
N ILE A 63 12.99 -2.51 -2.39
CA ILE A 63 11.75 -3.08 -1.88
C ILE A 63 12.01 -3.84 -0.57
N GLY A 64 11.33 -3.43 0.50
CA GLY A 64 11.36 -4.09 1.81
C GLY A 64 10.27 -5.14 2.00
N GLY A 65 9.15 -5.01 1.26
CA GLY A 65 8.03 -5.93 1.34
C GLY A 65 7.23 -6.03 0.05
N VAL A 66 6.52 -7.13 -0.14
CA VAL A 66 5.59 -7.34 -1.26
C VAL A 66 4.25 -7.79 -0.69
N ILE A 67 3.16 -7.09 -1.02
CA ILE A 67 1.81 -7.52 -0.66
C ILE A 67 1.30 -8.45 -1.76
N LEU A 68 0.87 -9.64 -1.39
CA LEU A 68 0.36 -10.67 -2.29
C LEU A 68 -1.16 -10.79 -2.21
N PHE A 69 -1.76 -11.33 -3.27
CA PHE A 69 -3.12 -11.85 -3.27
C PHE A 69 -3.11 -13.33 -2.87
N ASP A 70 -4.24 -13.87 -2.39
CA ASP A 70 -4.35 -15.25 -1.91
C ASP A 70 -3.94 -16.29 -2.96
N GLU A 71 -4.31 -16.11 -4.23
CA GLU A 71 -3.86 -16.97 -5.34
C GLU A 71 -2.33 -16.98 -5.42
N THR A 72 -1.71 -15.81 -5.37
CA THR A 72 -0.27 -15.64 -5.63
C THR A 72 0.62 -16.23 -4.54
N ILE A 73 0.23 -16.12 -3.27
CA ILE A 73 1.03 -16.68 -2.16
C ILE A 73 1.11 -18.21 -2.22
N ARG A 74 0.19 -18.87 -2.93
CA ARG A 74 0.10 -20.32 -3.12
C ARG A 74 0.77 -20.83 -4.40
N GLN A 75 1.13 -19.91 -5.30
CA GLN A 75 1.68 -20.25 -6.61
C GLN A 75 3.20 -20.46 -6.57
N SER A 76 3.67 -21.24 -7.54
CA SER A 76 5.08 -21.40 -7.87
C SER A 76 5.38 -20.83 -9.26
N ALA A 77 6.59 -20.36 -9.44
CA ALA A 77 7.16 -19.95 -10.70
C ALA A 77 7.21 -21.11 -11.72
N GLU A 78 7.54 -20.84 -12.96
CA GLU A 78 7.64 -21.85 -14.02
C GLU A 78 8.66 -22.95 -13.68
N ASP A 79 9.76 -22.60 -13.01
CA ASP A 79 10.80 -23.52 -12.55
C ASP A 79 10.42 -24.30 -11.28
N GLY A 80 9.19 -24.15 -10.77
CA GLY A 80 8.70 -24.79 -9.56
C GLY A 80 9.06 -24.08 -8.24
N THR A 81 9.85 -22.98 -8.28
CA THR A 81 10.18 -22.20 -7.09
C THR A 81 8.92 -21.48 -6.56
N PRO A 82 8.53 -21.61 -5.29
CA PRO A 82 7.42 -20.85 -4.73
C PRO A 82 7.63 -19.34 -4.92
N LEU A 83 6.60 -18.60 -5.35
CA LEU A 83 6.71 -17.15 -5.56
C LEU A 83 7.15 -16.41 -4.29
N VAL A 84 6.77 -16.92 -3.12
CA VAL A 84 7.23 -16.42 -1.81
C VAL A 84 8.74 -16.48 -1.67
N GLU A 85 9.37 -17.56 -2.15
CA GLU A 85 10.83 -17.73 -2.08
C GLU A 85 11.55 -16.77 -3.05
N LEU A 86 10.96 -16.44 -4.21
CA LEU A 86 11.52 -15.41 -5.08
C LEU A 86 11.62 -14.07 -4.36
N ILE A 87 10.57 -13.68 -3.64
CA ILE A 87 10.53 -12.44 -2.86
C ILE A 87 11.60 -12.44 -1.77
N LYS A 88 11.72 -13.54 -1.01
CA LYS A 88 12.72 -13.69 0.06
C LYS A 88 14.15 -13.64 -0.48
N ASN A 89 14.39 -14.26 -1.64
CA ASN A 89 15.70 -14.24 -2.31
C ASN A 89 16.13 -12.83 -2.74
N GLN A 90 15.18 -11.92 -2.97
CA GLN A 90 15.44 -10.49 -3.20
C GLN A 90 15.58 -9.69 -1.88
N GLY A 91 15.55 -10.35 -0.72
CA GLY A 91 15.63 -9.67 0.56
C GLY A 91 14.38 -8.89 0.96
N ALA A 92 13.25 -9.10 0.28
CA ALA A 92 11.97 -8.51 0.65
C ALA A 92 11.13 -9.47 1.51
N LEU A 93 10.24 -8.93 2.33
CA LEU A 93 9.33 -9.73 3.15
C LEU A 93 8.00 -9.99 2.42
N PRO A 94 7.51 -11.24 2.38
CA PRO A 94 6.17 -11.53 1.87
C PRO A 94 5.10 -10.99 2.81
N GLY A 95 4.11 -10.33 2.25
CA GLY A 95 2.89 -9.88 2.91
C GLY A 95 1.66 -10.36 2.18
N ILE A 96 0.49 -10.23 2.79
CA ILE A 96 -0.76 -10.75 2.25
C ILE A 96 -1.94 -9.81 2.51
N LYS A 97 -2.73 -9.55 1.46
CA LYS A 97 -4.04 -8.91 1.58
C LYS A 97 -5.03 -9.88 2.23
N VAL A 98 -5.61 -9.48 3.37
CA VAL A 98 -6.49 -10.35 4.15
C VAL A 98 -7.95 -9.88 4.19
N ASP A 99 -8.25 -8.65 3.76
CA ASP A 99 -9.64 -8.20 3.62
C ASP A 99 -10.37 -8.97 2.50
N LYS A 100 -11.70 -9.07 2.63
CA LYS A 100 -12.58 -9.76 1.67
C LYS A 100 -13.42 -8.80 0.82
N GLY A 101 -13.00 -7.54 0.74
CA GLY A 101 -13.66 -6.53 -0.08
C GLY A 101 -14.67 -5.68 0.68
N LEU A 102 -15.31 -4.81 -0.08
CA LEU A 102 -16.21 -3.76 0.41
C LEU A 102 -17.66 -4.21 0.31
N VAL A 103 -18.46 -3.86 1.31
CA VAL A 103 -19.92 -3.97 1.26
C VAL A 103 -20.55 -2.62 1.62
N PRO A 104 -21.74 -2.30 1.11
CA PRO A 104 -22.44 -1.08 1.50
C PRO A 104 -22.66 -1.01 3.02
N LEU A 105 -22.50 0.18 3.59
CA LEU A 105 -22.91 0.45 4.96
C LEU A 105 -24.44 0.54 5.02
N GLU A 106 -25.08 -0.18 5.93
CA GLU A 106 -26.54 -0.30 5.97
C GLU A 106 -27.24 1.06 6.15
N SER A 107 -26.68 1.92 7.01
CA SER A 107 -27.20 3.27 7.27
C SER A 107 -26.88 4.30 6.18
N SER A 108 -25.88 4.03 5.34
CA SER A 108 -25.42 4.92 4.26
C SER A 108 -24.96 4.10 3.05
N PRO A 109 -25.86 3.69 2.14
CA PRO A 109 -25.53 2.77 1.04
C PRO A 109 -24.51 3.30 0.03
N GLU A 110 -24.21 4.61 0.02
CA GLU A 110 -23.15 5.21 -0.80
C GLU A 110 -21.76 5.05 -0.18
N GLU A 111 -21.69 4.67 1.09
CA GLU A 111 -20.47 4.40 1.83
C GLU A 111 -20.27 2.89 1.99
N THR A 112 -19.08 2.49 2.32
CA THR A 112 -18.74 1.07 2.44
C THR A 112 -18.00 0.77 3.72
N VAL A 113 -18.16 -0.45 4.19
CA VAL A 113 -17.33 -1.04 5.25
C VAL A 113 -16.61 -2.28 4.69
N THR A 114 -15.39 -2.50 5.13
CA THR A 114 -14.57 -3.62 4.67
C THR A 114 -14.86 -4.87 5.50
N HIS A 115 -15.11 -5.98 4.81
CA HIS A 115 -15.36 -7.28 5.41
C HIS A 115 -14.12 -8.18 5.45
N GLY A 116 -14.15 -9.23 6.28
CA GLY A 116 -13.12 -10.27 6.32
C GLY A 116 -12.62 -10.62 7.71
N LEU A 117 -13.25 -10.14 8.79
CA LEU A 117 -12.86 -10.49 10.17
C LEU A 117 -13.22 -11.95 10.52
N ASP A 118 -14.30 -12.47 9.97
CA ASP A 118 -14.73 -13.84 10.22
C ASP A 118 -13.70 -14.84 9.71
N GLY A 119 -13.22 -15.74 10.58
CA GLY A 119 -12.19 -16.74 10.30
C GLY A 119 -10.82 -16.10 9.96
N LEU A 120 -10.56 -14.85 10.36
CA LEU A 120 -9.29 -14.20 10.08
C LEU A 120 -8.12 -14.83 10.85
N ASP A 121 -8.34 -15.26 12.08
CA ASP A 121 -7.30 -15.88 12.89
C ASP A 121 -6.77 -17.17 12.25
N GLU A 122 -7.67 -18.04 11.78
CA GLU A 122 -7.31 -19.28 11.07
C GLU A 122 -6.58 -18.99 9.77
N ARG A 123 -7.03 -18.01 9.00
CA ARG A 123 -6.34 -17.60 7.77
C ARG A 123 -4.96 -17.00 8.05
N CYS A 124 -4.80 -16.25 9.13
CA CYS A 124 -3.50 -15.72 9.55
C CYS A 124 -2.52 -16.85 9.87
N LYS A 125 -2.94 -17.90 10.60
CA LYS A 125 -2.12 -19.10 10.89
C LYS A 125 -1.67 -19.80 9.61
N GLU A 126 -2.57 -19.92 8.65
CA GLU A 126 -2.23 -20.50 7.34
C GLU A 126 -1.20 -19.62 6.60
N TYR A 127 -1.42 -18.31 6.51
CA TYR A 127 -0.51 -17.39 5.81
C TYR A 127 0.88 -17.34 6.46
N VAL A 128 0.96 -17.40 7.78
CA VAL A 128 2.26 -17.56 8.48
C VAL A 128 2.97 -18.83 8.02
N SER A 129 2.26 -19.95 7.89
CA SER A 129 2.85 -21.22 7.41
C SER A 129 3.32 -21.14 5.95
N LEU A 130 2.69 -20.28 5.13
CA LEU A 130 3.11 -19.99 3.77
C LEU A 130 4.24 -18.93 3.68
N GLY A 131 4.66 -18.38 4.83
CA GLY A 131 5.81 -17.48 4.92
C GLY A 131 5.50 -15.99 4.98
N ALA A 132 4.24 -15.59 5.10
CA ALA A 132 3.87 -14.18 5.29
C ALA A 132 4.44 -13.63 6.60
N LYS A 133 4.91 -12.38 6.56
CA LYS A 133 5.45 -11.63 7.71
C LYS A 133 4.61 -10.41 8.06
N PHE A 134 3.81 -9.93 7.14
CA PHE A 134 2.90 -8.80 7.35
C PHE A 134 1.62 -9.00 6.56
N THR A 135 0.61 -8.23 6.90
CA THR A 135 -0.69 -8.29 6.22
C THR A 135 -1.13 -6.89 5.82
N LYS A 136 -2.12 -6.78 4.94
CA LYS A 136 -2.74 -5.53 4.58
C LYS A 136 -4.27 -5.65 4.60
N TRP A 137 -4.93 -4.60 5.12
CA TRP A 137 -6.37 -4.43 5.10
C TRP A 137 -6.73 -3.00 4.73
N ARG A 138 -7.53 -2.84 3.69
CA ARG A 138 -7.94 -1.55 3.15
C ARG A 138 -9.36 -1.20 3.62
N ALA A 139 -9.51 -0.02 4.21
CA ALA A 139 -10.78 0.67 4.39
C ALA A 139 -10.90 1.82 3.40
N VAL A 140 -12.09 2.12 2.92
CA VAL A 140 -12.35 3.14 1.90
C VAL A 140 -13.28 4.20 2.42
N ILE A 141 -12.86 5.45 2.36
CA ILE A 141 -13.62 6.63 2.78
C ILE A 141 -13.82 7.54 1.56
N LYS A 142 -15.08 7.80 1.23
CA LYS A 142 -15.49 8.65 0.11
C LYS A 142 -15.79 10.06 0.60
N ILE A 143 -15.41 11.08 -0.17
CA ILE A 143 -15.78 12.48 0.08
C ILE A 143 -16.88 12.90 -0.90
N SER A 144 -17.93 13.56 -0.38
CA SER A 144 -18.94 14.30 -1.13
C SER A 144 -19.47 15.46 -0.28
N GLU A 145 -20.56 16.13 -0.67
CA GLU A 145 -21.17 17.21 0.13
C GLU A 145 -21.56 16.77 1.56
N SER A 146 -22.00 15.52 1.72
CA SER A 146 -22.48 14.95 2.99
C SER A 146 -21.64 13.81 3.53
N LEU A 147 -20.58 13.40 2.82
CA LEU A 147 -19.73 12.27 3.17
C LEU A 147 -18.28 12.72 3.42
N PRO A 148 -17.54 12.01 4.28
CA PRO A 148 -17.92 10.80 5.00
C PRO A 148 -18.77 11.08 6.22
N THR A 149 -19.66 10.12 6.55
CA THR A 149 -20.38 10.13 7.83
C THR A 149 -19.46 9.68 8.97
N ASP A 150 -19.77 10.11 10.20
CA ASP A 150 -19.05 9.66 11.40
C ASP A 150 -19.17 8.16 11.58
N GLU A 151 -20.33 7.59 11.30
CA GLU A 151 -20.59 6.16 11.40
C GLU A 151 -19.73 5.34 10.45
N CYS A 152 -19.56 5.79 9.19
CA CYS A 152 -18.70 5.12 8.23
C CYS A 152 -17.24 5.12 8.68
N ILE A 153 -16.72 6.26 9.15
CA ILE A 153 -15.37 6.35 9.68
C ILE A 153 -15.21 5.41 10.86
N GLU A 154 -16.13 5.48 11.86
CA GLU A 154 -16.04 4.67 13.06
C GLU A 154 -16.08 3.18 12.75
N ALA A 155 -17.04 2.72 11.93
CA ALA A 155 -17.17 1.31 11.56
C ALA A 155 -15.87 0.76 10.89
N ASN A 156 -15.31 1.52 9.95
CA ASN A 156 -14.09 1.13 9.27
C ASN A 156 -12.86 1.14 10.19
N MET A 157 -12.71 2.14 11.05
CA MET A 157 -11.56 2.22 11.96
C MET A 157 -11.63 1.17 13.07
N GLN A 158 -12.82 0.82 13.56
CA GLN A 158 -13.02 -0.33 14.46
C GLN A 158 -12.65 -1.65 13.78
N ALA A 159 -13.05 -1.86 12.52
CA ALA A 159 -12.68 -3.05 11.76
C ALA A 159 -11.17 -3.16 11.57
N LEU A 160 -10.49 -2.06 11.21
CA LEU A 160 -9.02 -1.98 11.10
C LEU A 160 -8.33 -2.32 12.42
N ALA A 161 -8.85 -1.82 13.55
CA ALA A 161 -8.24 -2.09 14.85
C ALA A 161 -8.40 -3.55 15.29
N LYS A 162 -9.57 -4.16 15.09
CA LYS A 162 -9.81 -5.59 15.34
C LYS A 162 -8.93 -6.47 14.45
N TYR A 163 -8.87 -6.14 13.17
CA TYR A 163 -7.96 -6.81 12.23
C TYR A 163 -6.51 -6.75 12.72
N ALA A 164 -6.01 -5.57 13.08
CA ALA A 164 -4.63 -5.39 13.53
C ALA A 164 -4.32 -6.23 14.78
N LYS A 165 -5.25 -6.29 15.75
CA LYS A 165 -5.12 -7.10 16.95
C LYS A 165 -5.01 -8.59 16.64
N ILE A 166 -5.87 -9.12 15.76
CA ILE A 166 -5.84 -10.54 15.36
C ILE A 166 -4.50 -10.87 14.66
N VAL A 167 -4.04 -10.00 13.77
CA VAL A 167 -2.78 -10.18 13.02
C VAL A 167 -1.58 -10.20 13.94
N GLN A 168 -1.49 -9.28 14.91
CA GLN A 168 -0.40 -9.25 15.88
C GLN A 168 -0.39 -10.48 16.79
N SER A 169 -1.56 -11.02 17.13
CA SER A 169 -1.67 -12.28 17.89
C SER A 169 -1.10 -13.48 17.13
N ASN A 170 -0.94 -13.37 15.81
CA ASN A 170 -0.30 -14.35 14.93
C ASN A 170 1.14 -13.98 14.54
N ASN A 171 1.79 -13.08 15.26
CA ASN A 171 3.16 -12.62 15.02
C ASN A 171 3.41 -12.07 13.61
N MET A 172 2.42 -11.42 13.01
CA MET A 172 2.56 -10.66 11.77
C MET A 172 2.34 -9.17 12.03
N VAL A 173 2.99 -8.33 11.22
CA VAL A 173 2.81 -6.88 11.25
C VAL A 173 1.52 -6.52 10.50
N PRO A 174 0.53 -5.86 11.12
CA PRO A 174 -0.61 -5.33 10.39
C PRO A 174 -0.22 -4.04 9.67
N MET A 175 -0.57 -3.96 8.39
CA MET A 175 -0.59 -2.70 7.64
C MET A 175 -2.02 -2.22 7.56
N VAL A 176 -2.32 -1.14 8.25
CA VAL A 176 -3.65 -0.52 8.28
C VAL A 176 -3.75 0.53 7.17
N GLU A 177 -4.74 0.37 6.28
CA GLU A 177 -4.91 1.24 5.10
C GLU A 177 -6.25 1.98 5.15
N PRO A 178 -6.32 3.12 5.89
CA PRO A 178 -7.49 4.00 5.88
C PRO A 178 -7.41 4.95 4.67
N GLU A 179 -7.92 4.52 3.53
CA GLU A 179 -7.83 5.30 2.29
C GLU A 179 -9.00 6.26 2.14
N VAL A 180 -8.72 7.55 2.14
CA VAL A 180 -9.63 8.57 1.63
C VAL A 180 -9.44 8.66 0.12
N LEU A 181 -10.53 8.44 -0.64
CA LEU A 181 -10.48 8.38 -2.10
C LEU A 181 -10.18 9.75 -2.70
N MET A 182 -9.33 9.75 -3.73
CA MET A 182 -9.05 10.91 -4.57
C MET A 182 -10.16 11.21 -5.57
N ASP A 183 -11.12 10.28 -5.76
CA ASP A 183 -12.23 10.44 -6.68
C ASP A 183 -13.16 11.58 -6.24
N GLY A 184 -13.57 12.43 -7.18
CA GLY A 184 -14.47 13.54 -6.92
C GLY A 184 -13.84 14.91 -7.10
N SER A 185 -14.58 15.95 -6.71
CA SER A 185 -14.24 17.37 -6.91
C SER A 185 -13.90 18.10 -5.61
N HIS A 186 -13.60 17.36 -4.54
CA HIS A 186 -13.27 17.94 -3.24
C HIS A 186 -11.96 18.74 -3.27
N THR A 187 -11.88 19.75 -2.43
CA THR A 187 -10.66 20.53 -2.23
C THR A 187 -9.64 19.79 -1.41
N ILE A 188 -8.39 20.25 -1.42
CA ILE A 188 -7.33 19.69 -0.55
C ILE A 188 -7.69 19.83 0.93
N ASP A 189 -8.37 20.92 1.33
CA ASP A 189 -8.83 21.11 2.72
C ASP A 189 -9.88 20.07 3.13
N GLN A 190 -10.83 19.75 2.24
CA GLN A 190 -11.82 18.68 2.50
C GLN A 190 -11.14 17.31 2.63
N CYS A 191 -10.12 17.03 1.83
CA CYS A 191 -9.31 15.82 1.96
C CYS A 191 -8.55 15.80 3.28
N TYR A 192 -7.96 16.93 3.68
CA TYR A 192 -7.28 17.06 4.97
C TYR A 192 -8.22 16.77 6.16
N GLU A 193 -9.41 17.33 6.16
CA GLU A 193 -10.42 17.15 7.20
C GLU A 193 -10.82 15.66 7.31
N ALA A 194 -11.17 15.03 6.18
CA ALA A 194 -11.56 13.61 6.15
C ALA A 194 -10.41 12.70 6.58
N THR A 195 -9.19 12.97 6.12
CA THR A 195 -7.98 12.20 6.46
C THR A 195 -7.64 12.36 7.95
N SER A 196 -7.63 13.60 8.47
CA SER A 196 -7.36 13.88 9.89
C SER A 196 -8.36 13.17 10.80
N LYS A 197 -9.65 13.21 10.45
CA LYS A 197 -10.71 12.56 11.22
C LYS A 197 -10.53 11.03 11.21
N SER A 198 -10.24 10.46 10.04
CA SER A 198 -10.01 9.02 9.88
C SER A 198 -8.80 8.55 10.67
N LEU A 199 -7.67 9.26 10.60
CA LEU A 199 -6.45 8.90 11.35
C LEU A 199 -6.64 9.01 12.86
N ARG A 200 -7.30 10.07 13.34
CA ARG A 200 -7.61 10.23 14.76
C ARG A 200 -8.47 9.10 15.28
N SER A 201 -9.55 8.75 14.59
CA SER A 201 -10.41 7.63 14.93
C SER A 201 -9.65 6.30 14.89
N LEU A 202 -8.80 6.09 13.86
CA LEU A 202 -7.99 4.87 13.74
C LEU A 202 -7.10 4.65 14.95
N PHE A 203 -6.29 5.65 15.34
CA PHE A 203 -5.35 5.48 16.46
C PHE A 203 -6.08 5.37 17.81
N GLN A 204 -7.24 6.01 17.98
CA GLN A 204 -8.10 5.78 19.14
C GLN A 204 -8.58 4.32 19.19
N CYS A 205 -9.04 3.76 18.07
CA CYS A 205 -9.50 2.38 18.00
C CYS A 205 -8.33 1.38 18.21
N LEU A 206 -7.16 1.62 17.60
CA LEU A 206 -5.96 0.79 17.80
C LEU A 206 -5.54 0.74 19.28
N ASN A 207 -5.51 1.89 19.94
CA ASN A 207 -5.18 1.98 21.37
C ASN A 207 -6.24 1.25 22.23
N LYS A 208 -7.52 1.39 21.92
CA LYS A 208 -8.62 0.72 22.64
C LYS A 208 -8.52 -0.80 22.52
N GLU A 209 -8.15 -1.33 21.36
CA GLU A 209 -7.92 -2.76 21.12
C GLU A 209 -6.57 -3.25 21.68
N GLY A 210 -5.72 -2.36 22.22
CA GLY A 210 -4.40 -2.71 22.73
C GLY A 210 -3.45 -3.22 21.64
N VAL A 211 -3.48 -2.60 20.47
CA VAL A 211 -2.55 -2.87 19.37
C VAL A 211 -1.19 -2.24 19.66
N ASN A 212 -0.12 -2.99 19.44
CA ASN A 212 1.25 -2.48 19.52
C ASN A 212 1.55 -1.59 18.31
N ILE A 213 1.58 -0.27 18.52
CA ILE A 213 1.80 0.72 17.45
C ILE A 213 3.20 0.59 16.83
N ALA A 214 4.23 0.34 17.64
CA ALA A 214 5.60 0.13 17.15
C ALA A 214 5.77 -1.13 16.29
N GLY A 215 4.81 -2.06 16.35
CA GLY A 215 4.71 -3.25 15.50
C GLY A 215 3.64 -3.13 14.40
N THR A 216 3.34 -1.92 13.92
CA THR A 216 2.28 -1.63 12.91
C THR A 216 2.85 -0.74 11.81
N ILE A 217 2.31 -0.82 10.61
CA ILE A 217 2.60 0.10 9.50
C ILE A 217 1.30 0.80 9.09
N LEU A 218 1.38 2.12 8.89
CA LEU A 218 0.28 2.91 8.34
C LEU A 218 0.44 3.04 6.82
N LYS A 219 -0.65 2.80 6.08
CA LYS A 219 -0.71 3.02 4.63
C LYS A 219 -1.85 4.00 4.30
N PRO A 220 -1.64 5.30 4.43
CA PRO A 220 -2.66 6.30 4.15
C PRO A 220 -2.59 6.78 2.71
N ASN A 221 -3.63 7.53 2.29
CA ASN A 221 -3.54 8.44 1.15
C ASN A 221 -2.63 9.64 1.49
N MET A 222 -2.16 10.33 0.48
CA MET A 222 -1.67 11.70 0.60
C MET A 222 -2.87 12.66 0.62
N VAL A 223 -2.74 13.81 1.24
CA VAL A 223 -3.78 14.86 1.25
C VAL A 223 -3.72 15.60 -0.08
N THR A 224 -4.70 15.33 -0.95
CA THR A 224 -4.74 15.84 -2.34
C THR A 224 -6.07 16.52 -2.66
N SER A 225 -6.10 17.32 -3.68
CA SER A 225 -7.36 17.70 -4.32
C SER A 225 -8.01 16.49 -4.98
N GLY A 226 -9.33 16.48 -5.08
CA GLY A 226 -10.07 15.48 -5.83
C GLY A 226 -9.66 15.45 -7.31
N SER A 227 -9.75 14.27 -7.92
CA SER A 227 -9.28 14.07 -9.32
C SER A 227 -9.99 14.94 -10.36
N THR A 228 -11.20 15.43 -10.05
CA THR A 228 -11.98 16.31 -10.91
C THR A 228 -12.16 17.71 -10.30
N ALA A 229 -11.40 18.06 -9.26
CA ALA A 229 -11.43 19.39 -8.69
C ALA A 229 -10.96 20.46 -9.70
N GLU A 230 -11.62 21.58 -9.73
CA GLU A 230 -11.28 22.70 -10.63
C GLU A 230 -9.88 23.23 -10.34
N ASN A 231 -9.52 23.32 -9.05
CA ASN A 231 -8.20 23.75 -8.61
C ASN A 231 -7.43 22.55 -8.06
N GLN A 232 -6.36 22.18 -8.75
CA GLN A 232 -5.43 21.15 -8.30
C GLN A 232 -4.33 21.76 -7.43
N ALA A 233 -4.12 21.18 -6.25
CA ALA A 233 -3.05 21.60 -5.37
C ALA A 233 -1.67 21.29 -6.00
N SER A 234 -0.71 22.16 -5.76
CA SER A 234 0.67 21.97 -6.18
C SER A 234 1.35 20.85 -5.37
N VAL A 235 2.46 20.32 -5.89
CA VAL A 235 3.29 19.31 -5.18
C VAL A 235 3.67 19.80 -3.78
N GLN A 236 4.01 21.07 -3.63
CA GLN A 236 4.39 21.65 -2.35
C GLN A 236 3.21 21.69 -1.37
N GLU A 237 2.03 22.12 -1.81
CA GLU A 237 0.82 22.15 -0.98
C GLU A 237 0.41 20.75 -0.53
N VAL A 238 0.44 19.77 -1.42
CA VAL A 238 0.17 18.36 -1.08
C VAL A 238 1.14 17.86 0.00
N ALA A 239 2.43 18.15 -0.15
CA ALA A 239 3.45 17.74 0.80
C ALA A 239 3.25 18.40 2.18
N GLU A 240 3.04 19.72 2.21
CA GLU A 240 2.83 20.48 3.46
C GLU A 240 1.56 20.04 4.19
N MET A 241 0.45 19.92 3.47
CA MET A 241 -0.83 19.50 4.06
C MET A 241 -0.79 18.04 4.54
N THR A 242 -0.10 17.16 3.81
CA THR A 242 0.06 15.76 4.23
C THR A 242 0.92 15.66 5.49
N VAL A 243 2.08 16.30 5.52
CA VAL A 243 2.97 16.29 6.70
C VAL A 243 2.28 16.92 7.92
N LYS A 244 1.55 18.01 7.73
CA LYS A 244 0.74 18.63 8.79
C LYS A 244 -0.30 17.66 9.34
N CYS A 245 -1.07 17.00 8.46
CA CYS A 245 -2.09 16.02 8.84
C CYS A 245 -1.48 14.87 9.67
N LEU A 246 -0.33 14.35 9.24
CA LEU A 246 0.35 13.27 9.95
C LEU A 246 0.88 13.71 11.32
N ASN A 247 1.53 14.86 11.41
CA ASN A 247 2.07 15.39 12.67
C ASN A 247 0.99 15.60 13.73
N GLU A 248 -0.21 15.97 13.32
CA GLU A 248 -1.33 16.20 14.23
C GLU A 248 -2.04 14.92 14.69
N ASN A 249 -1.95 13.82 13.93
CA ASN A 249 -2.83 12.67 14.12
C ASN A 249 -2.12 11.32 14.28
N VAL A 250 -0.81 11.22 13.99
CA VAL A 250 -0.08 9.94 14.02
C VAL A 250 0.88 9.88 15.21
N PRO A 251 0.83 8.82 16.04
CA PRO A 251 1.75 8.64 17.16
C PRO A 251 3.21 8.52 16.71
N SER A 252 4.12 9.03 17.54
CA SER A 252 5.55 9.09 17.23
C SER A 252 6.29 7.75 17.29
N ASP A 253 5.70 6.74 17.90
CA ASP A 253 6.24 5.39 18.03
C ASP A 253 5.91 4.46 16.87
N LEU A 254 5.09 4.92 15.91
CA LEU A 254 4.88 4.21 14.64
C LEU A 254 6.19 4.17 13.83
N PRO A 255 6.67 3.00 13.37
CA PRO A 255 7.97 2.94 12.68
C PRO A 255 7.95 3.57 11.29
N GLY A 256 6.85 3.43 10.55
CA GLY A 256 6.79 3.94 9.19
C GLY A 256 5.40 4.13 8.61
N ILE A 257 5.34 5.05 7.66
CA ILE A 257 4.16 5.41 6.87
C ILE A 257 4.49 5.15 5.41
N THR A 258 3.74 4.25 4.79
CA THR A 258 3.94 3.85 3.39
C THR A 258 2.72 4.25 2.57
N PHE A 259 2.80 5.36 1.86
CA PHE A 259 1.65 5.92 1.14
C PHE A 259 1.14 5.01 0.03
N LEU A 260 -0.17 4.98 -0.16
CA LEU A 260 -0.75 4.50 -1.41
C LEU A 260 -0.61 5.56 -2.52
N SER A 261 -0.65 5.14 -3.78
CA SER A 261 -0.61 6.08 -4.91
C SER A 261 -1.99 6.60 -5.32
N GLY A 262 -3.07 5.91 -4.94
CA GLY A 262 -4.45 6.28 -5.28
C GLY A 262 -4.65 6.49 -6.78
N GLY A 263 -5.22 7.63 -7.14
CA GLY A 263 -5.43 8.09 -8.52
C GLY A 263 -4.26 8.85 -9.14
N GLN A 264 -3.18 9.11 -8.41
CA GLN A 264 -2.03 9.88 -8.88
C GLN A 264 -1.28 9.18 -10.02
N SER A 265 -0.62 9.95 -10.88
CA SER A 265 0.37 9.41 -11.80
C SER A 265 1.57 8.83 -11.03
N ASP A 266 2.37 7.99 -11.67
CA ASP A 266 3.59 7.45 -11.09
C ASP A 266 4.62 8.54 -10.74
N ILE A 267 4.72 9.58 -11.57
CA ILE A 267 5.61 10.73 -11.34
C ILE A 267 5.08 11.63 -10.23
N ASP A 268 3.78 11.96 -10.20
CA ASP A 268 3.20 12.79 -9.15
C ASP A 268 3.33 12.14 -7.77
N ALA A 269 3.03 10.83 -7.67
CA ALA A 269 3.19 10.08 -6.43
C ALA A 269 4.65 10.10 -5.93
N THR A 270 5.62 10.02 -6.85
CA THR A 270 7.05 10.13 -6.52
C THR A 270 7.43 11.55 -6.10
N ALA A 271 6.95 12.58 -6.81
CA ALA A 271 7.23 13.98 -6.52
C ALA A 271 6.68 14.42 -5.15
N HIS A 272 5.44 14.00 -4.83
CA HIS A 272 4.84 14.28 -3.52
C HIS A 272 5.61 13.61 -2.38
N LEU A 273 6.01 12.34 -2.56
CA LEU A 273 6.81 11.62 -1.56
C LEU A 273 8.16 12.31 -1.33
N ASP A 274 8.83 12.73 -2.39
CA ASP A 274 10.11 13.45 -2.33
C ASP A 274 9.96 14.79 -1.61
N ALA A 275 8.94 15.57 -1.96
CA ALA A 275 8.67 16.87 -1.33
C ALA A 275 8.40 16.72 0.17
N MET A 276 7.63 15.71 0.60
CA MET A 276 7.40 15.44 2.03
C MET A 276 8.71 15.07 2.75
N ASN A 277 9.55 14.22 2.17
CA ASN A 277 10.81 13.85 2.78
C ASN A 277 11.82 15.01 2.84
N LYS A 278 11.76 15.96 1.91
CA LYS A 278 12.55 17.20 1.96
C LYS A 278 12.12 18.16 3.06
N ILE A 279 10.83 18.16 3.46
CA ILE A 279 10.35 18.91 4.62
C ILE A 279 11.04 18.37 5.88
N GLY A 280 11.03 17.06 6.10
CA GLY A 280 11.65 16.43 7.27
C GLY A 280 11.01 16.81 8.60
N GLY A 281 11.72 16.54 9.72
CA GLY A 281 11.30 16.96 11.06
C GLY A 281 10.20 16.09 11.69
N PHE A 282 9.92 14.91 11.16
CA PHE A 282 8.96 13.94 11.68
C PHE A 282 9.67 12.67 12.20
N PRO A 283 9.05 11.92 13.13
CA PRO A 283 9.72 10.77 13.76
C PRO A 283 9.69 9.49 12.89
N TRP A 284 8.76 9.38 11.94
CA TRP A 284 8.54 8.19 11.14
C TRP A 284 9.40 8.16 9.88
N LYS A 285 9.58 6.95 9.32
CA LYS A 285 10.01 6.80 7.93
C LYS A 285 8.83 7.05 7.01
N LEU A 286 8.93 7.99 6.06
CA LEU A 286 7.95 8.17 4.99
C LEU A 286 8.43 7.44 3.74
N SER A 287 7.65 6.47 3.28
CA SER A 287 7.97 5.64 2.14
C SER A 287 6.72 5.35 1.30
N PHE A 288 6.80 4.40 0.41
CA PHE A 288 5.75 4.06 -0.56
C PHE A 288 5.25 2.62 -0.39
N SER A 289 3.97 2.41 -0.69
CA SER A 289 3.36 1.09 -0.90
C SER A 289 2.49 1.17 -2.16
N TYR A 290 3.17 1.18 -3.32
CA TYR A 290 2.52 1.47 -4.59
C TYR A 290 2.17 0.19 -5.35
N GLY A 291 0.96 0.18 -5.91
CA GLY A 291 0.52 -0.79 -6.89
C GLY A 291 0.74 -0.23 -8.30
N ARG A 292 -0.26 0.53 -8.79
CA ARG A 292 -0.25 1.07 -10.15
C ARG A 292 0.96 1.95 -10.44
N ALA A 293 1.30 2.89 -9.57
CA ALA A 293 2.42 3.80 -9.79
C ALA A 293 3.80 3.11 -9.85
N LEU A 294 3.91 1.88 -9.35
CA LEU A 294 5.12 1.08 -9.45
C LEU A 294 5.10 0.11 -10.65
N GLN A 295 3.94 -0.49 -10.92
CA GLN A 295 3.80 -1.59 -11.87
C GLN A 295 3.43 -1.16 -13.30
N GLN A 296 2.78 0.00 -13.49
CA GLN A 296 2.19 0.36 -14.79
C GLN A 296 3.23 0.47 -15.93
N PRO A 297 4.43 1.07 -15.75
CA PRO A 297 5.45 1.05 -16.79
C PRO A 297 5.93 -0.36 -17.13
N SER A 298 6.11 -1.22 -16.12
CA SER A 298 6.47 -2.63 -16.32
C SER A 298 5.40 -3.39 -17.08
N LEU A 299 4.13 -3.22 -16.72
CA LEU A 299 3.00 -3.85 -17.41
C LEU A 299 2.91 -3.44 -18.89
N LYS A 300 3.09 -2.14 -19.17
CA LYS A 300 3.10 -1.60 -20.52
C LYS A 300 4.29 -2.09 -21.36
N ALA A 301 5.41 -2.36 -20.72
CA ALA A 301 6.59 -2.91 -21.39
C ALA A 301 6.43 -4.41 -21.67
N TRP A 302 5.83 -5.16 -20.73
CA TRP A 302 5.68 -6.62 -20.82
C TRP A 302 4.77 -7.07 -21.96
N LEU A 303 3.57 -6.55 -22.07
CA LEU A 303 2.55 -6.90 -23.10
C LEU A 303 2.22 -8.40 -23.18
N GLY A 304 2.45 -9.17 -22.10
CA GLY A 304 2.23 -10.61 -22.07
C GLY A 304 3.24 -11.44 -22.88
N LYS A 305 4.40 -10.88 -23.22
CA LYS A 305 5.38 -11.51 -24.09
C LYS A 305 6.67 -11.81 -23.33
N GLU A 306 7.18 -13.03 -23.54
CA GLU A 306 8.41 -13.50 -22.90
C GLU A 306 9.63 -12.65 -23.32
N GLU A 307 9.75 -12.30 -24.59
CA GLU A 307 10.83 -11.47 -25.11
C GLU A 307 10.89 -10.09 -24.47
N ASN A 308 9.81 -9.60 -23.87
CA ASN A 308 9.72 -8.30 -23.23
C ASN A 308 10.03 -8.34 -21.72
N ILE A 309 10.26 -9.52 -21.14
CA ILE A 309 10.54 -9.66 -19.70
C ILE A 309 11.70 -8.75 -19.23
N PRO A 310 12.86 -8.73 -19.90
CA PRO A 310 13.97 -7.87 -19.45
C PRO A 310 13.57 -6.38 -19.43
N LEU A 311 12.88 -5.89 -20.46
CA LEU A 311 12.44 -4.50 -20.54
C LEU A 311 11.43 -4.15 -19.44
N ALA A 312 10.52 -5.07 -19.13
CA ALA A 312 9.53 -4.90 -18.08
C ALA A 312 10.17 -4.89 -16.67
N GLN A 313 11.17 -5.73 -16.44
CA GLN A 313 11.95 -5.75 -15.21
C GLN A 313 12.78 -4.48 -15.02
N ASP A 314 13.38 -3.96 -16.09
CA ASP A 314 14.10 -2.69 -16.05
C ASP A 314 13.16 -1.53 -15.72
N ALA A 315 11.97 -1.50 -16.29
CA ALA A 315 10.96 -0.49 -15.99
C ALA A 315 10.50 -0.53 -14.52
N LEU A 316 10.29 -1.72 -13.93
CA LEU A 316 10.00 -1.85 -12.50
C LEU A 316 11.18 -1.38 -11.65
N SER A 317 12.39 -1.80 -12.01
CA SER A 317 13.62 -1.45 -11.28
C SER A 317 13.85 0.05 -11.26
N HIS A 318 13.62 0.71 -12.39
CA HIS A 318 13.70 2.18 -12.49
C HIS A 318 12.68 2.85 -11.58
N ARG A 319 11.40 2.47 -11.63
CA ARG A 319 10.37 3.04 -10.75
C ARG A 319 10.67 2.81 -9.27
N ALA A 320 11.14 1.62 -8.91
CA ALA A 320 11.51 1.30 -7.53
C ALA A 320 12.68 2.19 -7.04
N LEU A 321 13.68 2.41 -7.88
CA LEU A 321 14.79 3.32 -7.59
C LEU A 321 14.32 4.77 -7.43
N MET A 322 13.47 5.29 -8.34
CA MET A 322 12.93 6.66 -8.24
C MET A 322 12.17 6.87 -6.93
N ASN A 323 11.35 5.91 -6.54
CA ASN A 323 10.60 6.00 -5.29
C ASN A 323 11.50 5.85 -4.04
N LYS A 324 12.57 5.05 -4.09
CA LYS A 324 13.59 5.01 -3.03
C LYS A 324 14.29 6.37 -2.87
N LEU A 325 14.67 6.99 -3.98
CA LEU A 325 15.26 8.33 -3.95
C LEU A 325 14.29 9.35 -3.35
N ALA A 326 13.01 9.29 -3.72
CA ALA A 326 11.96 10.12 -3.15
C ALA A 326 11.77 9.89 -1.64
N ALA A 327 11.81 8.64 -1.18
CA ALA A 327 11.75 8.30 0.25
C ALA A 327 12.96 8.83 1.04
N ASN A 328 14.04 9.21 0.37
CA ASN A 328 15.23 9.85 0.95
C ASN A 328 15.34 11.37 0.65
N GLY A 329 14.32 11.98 0.00
CA GLY A 329 14.36 13.40 -0.40
C GLY A 329 15.44 13.72 -1.44
N ALA A 330 15.85 12.75 -2.24
CA ALA A 330 16.95 12.83 -3.19
C ALA A 330 16.49 12.71 -4.66
N TRP A 331 15.19 12.59 -4.91
CA TRP A 331 14.66 12.53 -6.26
C TRP A 331 14.55 13.93 -6.88
N ASN A 332 14.64 13.97 -8.20
CA ASN A 332 14.27 15.12 -9.02
C ASN A 332 13.81 14.65 -10.42
N ALA A 333 13.01 15.45 -11.12
CA ALA A 333 12.39 15.07 -12.39
C ALA A 333 13.39 14.75 -13.52
N SER A 334 14.67 15.19 -13.43
CA SER A 334 15.66 14.88 -14.45
C SER A 334 16.13 13.42 -14.41
N LEU A 335 15.86 12.71 -13.32
CA LEU A 335 16.19 11.30 -13.13
C LEU A 335 15.19 10.35 -13.81
N GLU A 336 14.05 10.87 -14.26
CA GLU A 336 12.99 10.09 -14.94
C GLU A 336 13.31 9.78 -16.43
N LYS A 337 14.46 10.20 -16.94
CA LYS A 337 14.86 10.07 -18.35
C LYS A 337 15.47 8.72 -18.66
#